data_7945f379f77fd6c4e9d75b1c2e7b71cf
#
_entry.id   7945f379f77fd6c4e9d75b1c2e7b71cf
#
_cell.length_a   1.000
_cell.length_b   1.000
_cell.length_c   1.000
_cell.angle_alpha   90.00
_cell.angle_beta   90.00
_cell.angle_gamma   90.00
#
_symmetry.space_group_name_H-M   'P 1'
#
loop_
_entity.id
_entity.type
_entity.pdbx_description
1 polymer ?
#
loop_
_entity_poly.entity_id
_entity_poly.type
_entity_poly.pdbx_seq_one_letter_code
_entity_poly.pdbx_strand_id
1 'polypeptide(L)'
;MIAQAEARFAALALTPGPRFEHADLEALAFPPASLFILNWTLQFLPREARDPLMARLFAALRPGGALVLSEKIRDPDPKVDTLLGTLHHDFKAAQGYSPAEIEGKRQALETVLVRETVAEHEARLRQAGFTPVTVLLQQLNFVTLLALKPHAA
;
A
#
# COMPACT_ATOMS: atom_id res chain seq x y z
N MET A 1 16.03 -4.80 7.82
CA MET A 1 15.02 -5.31 6.87
C MET A 1 15.64 -5.91 5.61
N ILE A 2 16.46 -5.18 4.83
CA ILE A 2 17.04 -5.70 3.56
C ILE A 2 17.82 -7.00 3.78
N ALA A 3 18.80 -7.03 4.69
CA ALA A 3 19.57 -8.24 4.98
C ALA A 3 18.72 -9.46 5.36
N GLN A 4 17.59 -9.25 6.05
CA GLN A 4 16.66 -10.34 6.37
C GLN A 4 15.90 -10.82 5.13
N ALA A 5 15.51 -9.90 4.23
CA ALA A 5 14.87 -10.25 2.98
C ALA A 5 15.86 -11.02 2.08
N GLU A 6 17.08 -10.54 1.92
CA GLU A 6 18.15 -11.23 1.17
C GLU A 6 18.37 -12.66 1.67
N ALA A 7 18.51 -12.85 3.00
CA ALA A 7 18.67 -14.16 3.59
C ALA A 7 17.48 -15.10 3.33
N ARG A 8 16.24 -14.58 3.40
CA ARG A 8 15.04 -15.37 3.09
C ARG A 8 14.97 -15.80 1.63
N PHE A 9 15.30 -14.90 0.71
CA PHE A 9 15.21 -15.19 -0.72
C PHE A 9 16.37 -16.01 -1.25
N ALA A 10 17.57 -15.90 -0.63
CA ALA A 10 18.71 -16.77 -0.96
C ALA A 10 18.37 -18.27 -0.79
N ALA A 11 17.56 -18.59 0.23
CA ALA A 11 17.12 -19.97 0.48
C ALA A 11 16.17 -20.53 -0.62
N LEU A 12 15.56 -19.66 -1.43
CA LEU A 12 14.60 -20.07 -2.49
C LEU A 12 15.27 -20.39 -3.82
N ALA A 13 16.58 -20.13 -3.97
CA ALA A 13 17.38 -20.40 -5.18
C ALA A 13 16.72 -19.93 -6.49
N LEU A 14 16.05 -18.76 -6.46
CA LEU A 14 15.34 -18.21 -7.63
C LEU A 14 16.30 -17.77 -8.74
N THR A 15 15.95 -18.01 -9.99
CA THR A 15 16.72 -17.58 -11.16
C THR A 15 15.80 -16.91 -12.19
N PRO A 16 15.94 -15.61 -12.50
CA PRO A 16 16.84 -14.66 -11.80
C PRO A 16 16.39 -14.41 -10.37
N GLY A 17 17.33 -14.16 -9.46
CA GLY A 17 17.04 -13.81 -8.08
C GLY A 17 16.48 -12.38 -7.95
N PRO A 18 15.82 -12.07 -6.82
CA PRO A 18 15.34 -10.72 -6.54
C PRO A 18 16.51 -9.76 -6.32
N ARG A 19 16.29 -8.50 -6.68
CA ARG A 19 17.19 -7.39 -6.33
C ARG A 19 16.56 -6.61 -5.19
N PHE A 20 17.37 -6.24 -4.19
CA PHE A 20 16.94 -5.42 -3.06
C PHE A 20 17.64 -4.07 -3.17
N GLU A 21 16.87 -3.00 -3.00
CA GLU A 21 17.38 -1.65 -3.09
C GLU A 21 16.85 -0.83 -1.89
N HIS A 22 17.75 -0.11 -1.23
CA HIS A 22 17.40 0.87 -0.21
C HIS A 22 17.45 2.24 -0.87
N ALA A 23 16.29 2.78 -1.20
CA ALA A 23 16.17 4.04 -1.91
C ALA A 23 14.97 4.85 -1.39
N ASP A 24 15.05 6.16 -1.58
CA ASP A 24 13.90 7.03 -1.39
C ASP A 24 12.93 6.85 -2.55
N LEU A 25 11.68 6.50 -2.23
CA LEU A 25 10.64 6.23 -3.22
C LEU A 25 10.30 7.46 -4.07
N GLU A 26 10.46 8.65 -3.53
CA GLU A 26 10.20 9.90 -4.26
C GLU A 26 11.29 10.16 -5.33
N ALA A 27 12.52 9.74 -5.07
CA ALA A 27 13.65 9.90 -5.99
C ALA A 27 13.92 8.68 -6.89
N LEU A 28 13.36 7.51 -6.53
CA LEU A 28 13.62 6.24 -7.24
C LEU A 28 13.10 6.27 -8.69
N ALA A 29 13.97 5.92 -9.64
CA ALA A 29 13.55 5.67 -11.03
C ALA A 29 12.95 4.26 -11.16
N PHE A 30 11.74 4.17 -11.69
CA PHE A 30 11.07 2.88 -11.89
C PHE A 30 11.41 2.31 -13.28
N PRO A 31 12.00 1.11 -13.36
CA PRO A 31 12.15 0.43 -14.63
C PRO A 31 10.81 -0.03 -15.20
N PRO A 32 10.69 -0.27 -16.52
CA PRO A 32 9.48 -0.82 -17.12
C PRO A 32 9.08 -2.15 -16.44
N ALA A 33 7.86 -2.22 -15.91
CA ALA A 33 7.38 -3.38 -15.18
C ALA A 33 5.98 -3.82 -15.66
N SER A 34 5.62 -5.07 -15.41
CA SER A 34 4.27 -5.60 -15.66
C SER A 34 3.40 -5.52 -14.40
N LEU A 35 4.03 -5.41 -13.22
CA LEU A 35 3.36 -5.34 -11.93
C LEU A 35 4.13 -4.45 -10.97
N PHE A 36 3.44 -3.54 -10.30
CA PHE A 36 3.90 -2.90 -9.09
C PHE A 36 3.04 -3.33 -7.91
N ILE A 37 3.66 -3.49 -6.75
CA ILE A 37 2.97 -3.80 -5.49
C ILE A 37 3.43 -2.78 -4.45
N LEU A 38 2.50 -2.00 -3.93
CA LEU A 38 2.71 -1.10 -2.80
C LEU A 38 1.97 -1.66 -1.59
N ASN A 39 2.70 -2.18 -0.62
CA ASN A 39 2.14 -2.69 0.62
C ASN A 39 2.47 -1.75 1.77
N TRP A 40 1.44 -1.11 2.33
CA TRP A 40 1.56 -0.25 3.51
C TRP A 40 2.61 0.86 3.31
N THR A 41 2.62 1.48 2.13
CA THR A 41 3.69 2.40 1.72
C THR A 41 3.16 3.81 1.53
N LEU A 42 2.09 3.97 0.75
CA LEU A 42 1.56 5.28 0.36
C LEU A 42 1.10 6.10 1.57
N GLN A 43 0.56 5.44 2.58
CA GLN A 43 0.08 6.06 3.82
C GLN A 43 1.16 6.79 4.63
N PHE A 44 2.44 6.52 4.36
CA PHE A 44 3.57 7.18 5.02
C PHE A 44 4.16 8.33 4.20
N LEU A 45 3.72 8.52 2.97
CA LEU A 45 4.14 9.64 2.14
C LEU A 45 3.28 10.88 2.41
N PRO A 46 3.84 12.08 2.31
CA PRO A 46 3.07 13.32 2.28
C PRO A 46 1.99 13.26 1.19
N ARG A 47 0.84 13.89 1.41
CA ARG A 47 -0.29 13.82 0.46
C ARG A 47 0.09 14.33 -0.93
N GLU A 48 0.87 15.40 -0.96
CA GLU A 48 1.38 16.04 -2.19
C GLU A 48 2.32 15.16 -3.01
N ALA A 49 2.98 14.18 -2.38
CA ALA A 49 3.88 13.24 -3.06
C ALA A 49 3.14 12.05 -3.70
N ARG A 50 1.89 11.78 -3.29
CA ARG A 50 1.16 10.56 -3.69
C ARG A 50 0.72 10.57 -5.15
N ASP A 51 0.16 11.69 -5.64
CA ASP A 51 -0.30 11.82 -7.02
C ASP A 51 0.86 11.76 -8.02
N PRO A 52 1.99 12.48 -7.81
CA PRO A 52 3.19 12.32 -8.64
C PRO A 52 3.73 10.88 -8.66
N LEU A 53 3.73 10.19 -7.52
CA LEU A 53 4.15 8.80 -7.45
C LEU A 53 3.25 7.90 -8.31
N MET A 54 1.93 8.04 -8.22
CA MET A 54 1.00 7.24 -9.03
C MET A 54 1.21 7.47 -10.52
N ALA A 55 1.42 8.72 -10.94
CA ALA A 55 1.72 9.05 -12.33
C ALA A 55 3.03 8.40 -12.83
N ARG A 56 4.08 8.40 -12.01
CA ARG A 56 5.37 7.76 -12.33
C ARG A 56 5.23 6.23 -12.43
N LEU A 57 4.50 5.60 -11.52
CA LEU A 57 4.23 4.15 -11.57
C LEU A 57 3.41 3.79 -12.81
N PHE A 58 2.38 4.58 -13.11
CA PHE A 58 1.58 4.40 -14.33
C PHE A 58 2.44 4.52 -15.60
N ALA A 59 3.31 5.53 -15.67
CA ALA A 59 4.21 5.69 -16.81
C ALA A 59 5.15 4.49 -17.00
N ALA A 60 5.71 3.96 -15.90
CA ALA A 60 6.65 2.83 -15.91
C ALA A 60 5.96 1.47 -16.14
N LEU A 61 4.67 1.32 -15.89
CA LEU A 61 3.94 0.09 -16.22
C LEU A 61 3.88 -0.12 -17.72
N ARG A 62 4.07 -1.38 -18.13
CA ARG A 62 3.77 -1.81 -19.52
C ARG A 62 2.26 -1.74 -19.77
N PRO A 63 1.81 -1.53 -21.02
CA PRO A 63 0.41 -1.68 -21.38
C PRO A 63 -0.15 -3.04 -20.91
N GLY A 64 -1.34 -3.05 -20.32
CA GLY A 64 -1.91 -4.24 -19.68
C GLY A 64 -1.32 -4.60 -18.32
N GLY A 65 -0.35 -3.85 -17.82
CA GLY A 65 0.26 -4.04 -16.50
C GLY A 65 -0.66 -3.61 -15.35
N ALA A 66 -0.31 -4.00 -14.14
CA ALA A 66 -1.13 -3.82 -12.94
C ALA A 66 -0.37 -3.13 -11.81
N LEU A 67 -1.12 -2.38 -11.00
CA LEU A 67 -0.70 -1.93 -9.67
C LEU A 67 -1.62 -2.59 -8.63
N VAL A 68 -1.00 -3.23 -7.62
CA VAL A 68 -1.67 -3.68 -6.40
C VAL A 68 -1.30 -2.73 -5.27
N LEU A 69 -2.29 -2.09 -4.67
CA LEU A 69 -2.12 -1.12 -3.60
C LEU A 69 -2.83 -1.62 -2.35
N SER A 70 -2.07 -1.90 -1.27
CA SER A 70 -2.63 -2.29 0.03
C SER A 70 -2.36 -1.19 1.06
N GLU A 71 -3.41 -0.65 1.67
CA GLU A 71 -3.33 0.48 2.58
C GLU A 71 -4.29 0.34 3.78
N LYS A 72 -3.92 0.97 4.87
CA LYS A 72 -4.86 1.21 5.97
C LYS A 72 -5.71 2.44 5.65
N ILE A 73 -7.01 2.25 5.65
CA ILE A 73 -7.98 3.29 5.28
C ILE A 73 -8.67 3.89 6.51
N ARG A 74 -9.33 5.03 6.31
CA ARG A 74 -10.35 5.57 7.19
C ARG A 74 -11.73 5.44 6.54
N ASP A 75 -12.75 5.30 7.35
CA ASP A 75 -14.13 5.42 6.86
C ASP A 75 -14.52 6.91 6.79
N PRO A 76 -15.33 7.33 5.81
CA PRO A 76 -15.86 8.69 5.77
C PRO A 76 -16.81 9.01 6.93
N ASP A 77 -17.53 8.02 7.49
CA ASP A 77 -18.31 8.17 8.71
C ASP A 77 -17.40 7.98 9.95
N PRO A 78 -17.23 9.01 10.80
CA PRO A 78 -16.37 8.93 11.99
C PRO A 78 -16.80 7.84 12.99
N LYS A 79 -18.09 7.50 13.05
CA LYS A 79 -18.60 6.44 13.94
C LYS A 79 -18.16 5.08 13.45
N VAL A 80 -18.26 4.86 12.13
CA VAL A 80 -17.79 3.62 11.48
C VAL A 80 -16.27 3.53 11.59
N ASP A 81 -15.52 4.61 11.34
CA ASP A 81 -14.06 4.63 11.49
C ASP A 81 -13.62 4.25 12.90
N THR A 82 -14.30 4.79 13.91
CA THR A 82 -14.05 4.44 15.32
C THR A 82 -14.35 2.97 15.59
N LEU A 83 -15.49 2.46 15.13
CA LEU A 83 -15.85 1.05 15.27
C LEU A 83 -14.83 0.12 14.65
N LEU A 84 -14.42 0.39 13.41
CA LEU A 84 -13.40 -0.41 12.71
C LEU A 84 -12.04 -0.36 13.43
N GLY A 85 -11.69 0.78 14.02
CA GLY A 85 -10.52 0.93 14.89
C GLY A 85 -10.59 0.03 16.11
N THR A 86 -11.72 0.01 16.80
CA THR A 86 -11.97 -0.85 17.98
C THR A 86 -11.87 -2.33 17.60
N LEU A 87 -12.59 -2.75 16.56
CA LEU A 87 -12.55 -4.14 16.08
C LEU A 87 -11.14 -4.59 15.68
N HIS A 88 -10.33 -3.69 15.11
CA HIS A 88 -8.93 -3.99 14.80
C HIS A 88 -8.07 -4.14 16.07
N HIS A 89 -8.35 -3.37 17.13
CA HIS A 89 -7.66 -3.55 18.43
C HIS A 89 -8.06 -4.88 19.08
N ASP A 90 -9.33 -5.24 19.06
CA ASP A 90 -9.83 -6.52 19.57
C ASP A 90 -9.21 -7.69 18.80
N PHE A 91 -9.12 -7.58 17.49
CA PHE A 91 -8.43 -8.57 16.67
C PHE A 91 -6.96 -8.74 17.09
N LYS A 92 -6.21 -7.65 17.32
CA LYS A 92 -4.83 -7.74 17.81
C LYS A 92 -4.75 -8.41 19.17
N ALA A 93 -5.63 -8.04 20.11
CA ALA A 93 -5.68 -8.66 21.42
C ALA A 93 -5.93 -10.16 21.33
N ALA A 94 -6.84 -10.59 20.46
CA ALA A 94 -7.11 -12.00 20.18
C ALA A 94 -5.91 -12.74 19.55
N GLN A 95 -5.01 -12.02 18.85
CA GLN A 95 -3.76 -12.56 18.33
C GLN A 95 -2.59 -12.52 19.34
N GLY A 96 -2.86 -12.19 20.61
CA GLY A 96 -1.88 -12.25 21.70
C GLY A 96 -1.08 -10.96 21.93
N TYR A 97 -1.40 -9.85 21.25
CA TYR A 97 -0.79 -8.55 21.56
C TYR A 97 -1.30 -8.02 22.88
N SER A 98 -0.42 -7.57 23.76
CA SER A 98 -0.77 -6.89 24.99
C SER A 98 -1.38 -5.50 24.74
N PRO A 99 -2.20 -4.97 25.67
CA PRO A 99 -2.71 -3.59 25.55
C PRO A 99 -1.62 -2.53 25.39
N ALA A 100 -0.49 -2.71 26.07
CA ALA A 100 0.65 -1.80 25.97
C ALA A 100 1.30 -1.80 24.57
N GLU A 101 1.43 -2.97 23.93
CA GLU A 101 1.95 -3.07 22.55
C GLU A 101 0.98 -2.46 21.54
N ILE A 102 -0.33 -2.65 21.72
CA ILE A 102 -1.36 -2.06 20.85
C ILE A 102 -1.31 -0.54 20.95
N GLU A 103 -1.28 0.00 22.16
CA GLU A 103 -1.23 1.44 22.41
C GLU A 103 0.09 2.06 21.95
N GLY A 104 1.22 1.43 22.23
CA GLY A 104 2.54 1.89 21.75
C GLY A 104 2.62 1.98 20.22
N LYS A 105 2.07 0.98 19.51
CA LYS A 105 1.99 1.04 18.04
C LYS A 105 1.02 2.13 17.55
N ARG A 106 -0.11 2.35 18.23
CA ARG A 106 -1.05 3.41 17.90
C ARG A 106 -0.36 4.77 17.97
N GLN A 107 0.28 5.07 19.11
CA GLN A 107 1.00 6.33 19.33
C GLN A 107 2.14 6.54 18.32
N ALA A 108 2.95 5.51 18.06
CA ALA A 108 4.05 5.60 17.09
C ALA A 108 3.59 5.92 15.66
N LEU A 109 2.35 5.56 15.31
CA LEU A 109 1.80 5.80 13.97
C LEU A 109 0.95 7.07 13.87
N GLU A 110 0.54 7.66 14.99
CA GLU A 110 -0.41 8.77 15.03
C GLU A 110 0.04 10.01 14.23
N THR A 111 1.34 10.30 14.23
CA THR A 111 1.91 11.48 13.57
C THR A 111 2.45 11.19 12.17
N VAL A 112 2.63 9.92 11.80
CA VAL A 112 3.30 9.56 10.54
C VAL A 112 2.36 8.86 9.56
N LEU A 113 1.24 8.31 10.03
CA LEU A 113 0.32 7.57 9.19
C LEU A 113 -0.86 8.45 8.79
N VAL A 114 -0.94 8.80 7.52
CA VAL A 114 -2.03 9.60 6.95
C VAL A 114 -2.97 8.68 6.16
N ARG A 115 -4.07 8.27 6.80
CA ARG A 115 -5.10 7.42 6.19
C ARG A 115 -5.98 8.22 5.23
N GLU A 116 -6.38 7.57 4.15
CA GLU A 116 -7.35 8.07 3.17
C GLU A 116 -8.50 7.07 3.04
N THR A 117 -9.61 7.50 2.46
CA THR A 117 -10.75 6.63 2.16
C THR A 117 -10.50 5.79 0.90
N VAL A 118 -11.27 4.72 0.71
CA VAL A 118 -11.26 3.96 -0.54
C VAL A 118 -11.51 4.88 -1.74
N ALA A 119 -12.49 5.77 -1.62
CA ALA A 119 -12.85 6.69 -2.70
C ALA A 119 -11.70 7.65 -3.07
N GLU A 120 -10.93 8.15 -2.09
CA GLU A 120 -9.74 8.98 -2.35
C GLU A 120 -8.65 8.19 -3.10
N HIS A 121 -8.40 6.94 -2.71
CA HIS A 121 -7.47 6.06 -3.43
C HIS A 121 -7.93 5.75 -4.85
N GLU A 122 -9.19 5.39 -5.03
CA GLU A 122 -9.75 5.10 -6.37
C GLU A 122 -9.71 6.32 -7.28
N ALA A 123 -10.07 7.51 -6.77
CA ALA A 123 -10.01 8.74 -7.54
C ALA A 123 -8.59 9.06 -8.02
N ARG A 124 -7.60 8.93 -7.12
CA ARG A 124 -6.17 9.12 -7.44
C ARG A 124 -5.69 8.16 -8.51
N LEU A 125 -6.04 6.88 -8.39
CA LEU A 125 -5.65 5.86 -9.37
C LEU A 125 -6.26 6.14 -10.74
N ARG A 126 -7.56 6.50 -10.80
CA ARG A 126 -8.21 6.88 -12.05
C ARG A 126 -7.62 8.15 -12.66
N GLN A 127 -7.30 9.15 -11.83
CA GLN A 127 -6.64 10.38 -12.26
C GLN A 127 -5.26 10.11 -12.87
N ALA A 128 -4.52 9.14 -12.36
CA ALA A 128 -3.24 8.70 -12.92
C ALA A 128 -3.37 7.93 -14.24
N GLY A 129 -4.60 7.55 -14.65
CA GLY A 129 -4.89 6.86 -15.91
C GLY A 129 -5.24 5.38 -15.79
N PHE A 130 -5.26 4.82 -14.57
CA PHE A 130 -5.63 3.41 -14.36
C PHE A 130 -7.12 3.18 -14.63
N THR A 131 -7.41 2.11 -15.37
CA THR A 131 -8.78 1.61 -15.60
C THR A 131 -8.77 0.14 -16.05
N PRO A 132 -9.57 -0.78 -15.45
CA PRO A 132 -10.39 -0.54 -14.27
C PRO A 132 -9.60 -0.38 -12.98
N VAL A 133 -10.26 0.19 -11.96
CA VAL A 133 -9.80 0.21 -10.57
C VAL A 133 -10.87 -0.47 -9.73
N THR A 134 -10.49 -1.46 -8.92
CA THR A 134 -11.42 -2.24 -8.10
C THR A 134 -10.82 -2.64 -6.76
N VAL A 135 -11.67 -2.82 -5.76
CA VAL A 135 -11.28 -3.42 -4.48
C VAL A 135 -11.17 -4.93 -4.66
N LEU A 136 -10.00 -5.51 -4.37
CA LEU A 136 -9.80 -6.96 -4.34
C LEU A 136 -10.17 -7.57 -2.99
N LEU A 137 -9.80 -6.88 -1.92
CA LEU A 137 -10.02 -7.32 -0.55
C LEU A 137 -10.19 -6.12 0.35
N GLN A 138 -11.15 -6.20 1.26
CA GLN A 138 -11.24 -5.29 2.39
C GLN A 138 -11.49 -6.09 3.66
N GLN A 139 -10.70 -5.84 4.69
CA GLN A 139 -10.88 -6.41 6.02
C GLN A 139 -10.71 -5.30 7.05
N LEU A 140 -11.78 -5.02 7.78
CA LEU A 140 -11.84 -3.90 8.73
C LEU A 140 -11.42 -2.59 8.02
N ASN A 141 -10.41 -1.92 8.55
CA ASN A 141 -9.84 -0.69 8.00
C ASN A 141 -8.57 -0.93 7.14
N PHE A 142 -8.50 -2.06 6.47
CA PHE A 142 -7.46 -2.41 5.50
C PHE A 142 -8.07 -2.74 4.15
N VAL A 143 -7.52 -2.21 3.08
CA VAL A 143 -7.98 -2.44 1.72
C VAL A 143 -6.83 -2.85 0.83
N THR A 144 -7.09 -3.73 -0.13
CA THR A 144 -6.23 -3.99 -1.27
C THR A 144 -6.99 -3.66 -2.55
N LEU A 145 -6.44 -2.76 -3.33
CA LEU A 145 -6.95 -2.31 -4.62
C LEU A 145 -6.12 -2.90 -5.76
N LEU A 146 -6.80 -3.27 -6.84
CA LEU A 146 -6.18 -3.57 -8.14
C LEU A 146 -6.50 -2.44 -9.11
N ALA A 147 -5.47 -1.94 -9.79
CA ALA A 147 -5.59 -0.92 -10.80
C ALA A 147 -4.82 -1.36 -12.06
N LEU A 148 -5.47 -1.35 -13.22
CA LEU A 148 -4.87 -1.82 -14.46
C LEU A 148 -4.50 -0.63 -15.36
N LYS A 149 -3.34 -0.73 -16.03
CA LYS A 149 -3.01 0.13 -17.14
C LYS A 149 -3.66 -0.41 -18.39
N PRO A 150 -4.45 0.38 -19.14
CA PRO A 150 -5.05 -0.07 -20.40
C PRO A 150 -4.00 -0.62 -21.37
N HIS A 151 -4.42 -1.53 -22.24
CA HIS A 151 -3.61 -1.88 -23.40
C HIS A 151 -3.49 -0.67 -24.33
N ALA A 152 -2.38 -0.59 -25.05
CA ALA A 152 -2.29 0.36 -26.16
C ALA A 152 -3.36 0.00 -27.19
N ALA A 153 -4.10 1.01 -27.65
CA ALA A 153 -5.05 0.85 -28.75
C ALA A 153 -4.32 0.55 -30.06
#